data_d48677ab60407724abc37c741b6add96
#
_entry.id   d48677ab60407724abc37c741b6add96
#
_cell.length_a   1.000
_cell.length_b   1.000
_cell.length_c   1.000
_cell.angle_alpha   90.00
_cell.angle_beta   90.00
_cell.angle_gamma   90.00
#
_symmetry.space_group_name_H-M   'P 1'
#
loop_
_entity.id
_entity.type
_entity.pdbx_description
1 polymer ?
#
loop_
_entity_poly.entity_id
_entity_poly.type
_entity_poly.pdbx_seq_one_letter_code
_entity_poly.pdbx_strand_id
1 'polypeptide(L)' 'MRMALIRKISIGKDYKNDAMHYSVGQEVYGGHTIVNIIEEEDKYSIFIEKNNEVMPWKDFNKNMGISVEYNLDY' A
#
# COMPACT_ATOMS: atom_id res chain seq x y z
N MET A 1 -7.35 -1.51 -21.74
CA MET A 1 -7.57 -2.24 -20.52
C MET A 1 -7.50 -1.31 -19.34
N ARG A 2 -8.39 -1.49 -18.40
CA ARG A 2 -8.44 -0.63 -17.28
C ARG A 2 -7.80 -1.31 -16.09
N MET A 3 -6.97 -0.62 -15.36
CA MET A 3 -6.36 -1.20 -14.20
C MET A 3 -6.96 -0.61 -12.96
N ALA A 4 -7.20 -1.45 -12.00
CA ALA A 4 -7.67 -0.98 -10.72
C ALA A 4 -6.47 -0.51 -9.94
N LEU A 5 -6.56 0.65 -9.34
CA LEU A 5 -5.50 1.18 -8.53
C LEU A 5 -5.74 0.83 -7.07
N ILE A 6 -4.71 0.42 -6.40
CA ILE A 6 -4.84 0.10 -4.98
C ILE A 6 -4.83 1.38 -4.19
N ARG A 7 -5.84 1.55 -3.37
CA ARG A 7 -5.96 2.72 -2.55
C ARG A 7 -5.44 2.46 -1.15
N LYS A 8 -5.60 1.26 -0.65
CA LYS A 8 -5.25 0.94 0.72
C LYS A 8 -5.02 -0.54 0.87
N ILE A 9 -4.05 -0.91 1.68
CA ILE A 9 -3.89 -2.30 2.06
C ILE A 9 -3.86 -2.39 3.58
N SER A 10 -4.34 -3.51 4.09
CA SER A 10 -4.33 -3.78 5.52
C SER A 10 -3.69 -5.13 5.72
N ILE A 11 -2.71 -5.22 6.59
CA ILE A 11 -1.95 -6.42 6.82
C ILE A 11 -2.17 -6.89 8.23
N GLY A 12 -2.57 -8.15 8.38
CA GLY A 12 -2.76 -8.70 9.71
C GLY A 12 -3.73 -9.80 9.64
N LYS A 13 -3.54 -10.85 10.42
CA LYS A 13 -4.39 -11.93 10.43
C LYS A 13 -5.48 -11.76 11.30
N ASP A 14 -5.46 -10.94 12.20
CA ASP A 14 -6.43 -10.87 13.13
C ASP A 14 -7.28 -9.78 13.00
N TYR A 15 -8.48 -9.95 13.38
CA TYR A 15 -9.40 -8.95 13.43
C TYR A 15 -9.22 -8.12 14.64
N LYS A 16 -8.15 -8.33 15.39
CA LYS A 16 -8.02 -7.53 16.52
C LYS A 16 -7.32 -6.31 16.09
N ASN A 17 -6.81 -5.57 16.84
CA ASN A 17 -6.34 -4.27 16.53
C ASN A 17 -4.94 -4.19 16.04
N ASP A 18 -4.40 -5.33 15.68
CA ASP A 18 -3.01 -5.37 15.31
C ASP A 18 -2.75 -5.21 13.84
N ALA A 19 -3.78 -5.01 13.06
CA ALA A 19 -3.59 -4.87 11.63
C ALA A 19 -2.92 -3.55 11.32
N MET A 20 -2.00 -3.56 10.36
CA MET A 20 -1.37 -2.35 9.91
C MET A 20 -2.03 -1.89 8.65
N HIS A 21 -2.31 -0.61 8.57
CA HIS A 21 -3.05 -0.06 7.44
C HIS A 21 -2.19 0.97 6.72
N TYR A 22 -2.11 0.84 5.41
CA TYR A 22 -1.35 1.77 4.59
C TYR A 22 -2.23 2.26 3.47
N SER A 23 -2.36 3.57 3.33
CA SER A 23 -3.23 4.18 2.32
C SER A 23 -2.45 5.14 1.47
N VAL A 24 -2.80 5.24 0.20
CA VAL A 24 -2.20 6.23 -0.67
C VAL A 24 -2.58 7.61 -0.13
N GLY A 25 -1.62 8.48 0.00
CA GLY A 25 -1.83 9.80 0.58
C GLY A 25 -1.50 9.88 2.04
N GLN A 26 -1.20 8.76 2.68
CA GLN A 26 -0.90 8.74 4.10
C GLN A 26 0.53 9.17 4.31
N GLU A 27 0.72 10.03 5.31
CA GLU A 27 2.07 10.46 5.65
C GLU A 27 2.69 9.42 6.57
N VAL A 28 3.92 9.04 6.30
CA VAL A 28 4.60 8.08 7.11
C VAL A 28 5.74 8.81 7.82
N TYR A 29 6.89 8.26 7.95
CA TYR A 29 7.90 8.88 8.76
C TYR A 29 8.63 9.97 7.98
N GLY A 30 9.17 10.94 8.64
CA GLY A 30 10.09 11.89 8.04
C GLY A 30 9.53 12.75 6.93
N GLY A 31 8.23 12.94 6.89
CA GLY A 31 7.63 13.77 5.86
C GLY A 31 7.41 13.05 4.55
N HIS A 32 7.59 11.74 4.51
CA HIS A 32 7.32 10.97 3.31
C HIS A 32 5.82 10.66 3.22
N THR A 33 5.32 10.58 2.01
CA THR A 33 3.91 10.27 1.76
C THR A 33 3.81 9.05 0.87
N ILE A 34 2.89 8.15 1.18
CA ILE A 34 2.67 7.00 0.32
C ILE A 34 2.01 7.47 -0.96
N VAL A 35 2.66 7.23 -2.09
CA VAL A 35 2.13 7.67 -3.37
C VAL A 35 1.65 6.54 -4.24
N ASN A 36 2.07 5.32 -3.97
CA ASN A 36 1.70 4.22 -4.83
C ASN A 36 1.77 2.91 -4.08
N ILE A 37 0.83 2.03 -4.36
CA ILE A 37 0.86 0.67 -3.85
C ILE A 37 0.64 -0.22 -5.06
N ILE A 38 1.61 -1.06 -5.39
CA ILE A 38 1.59 -1.82 -6.61
C ILE A 38 1.47 -3.28 -6.28
N GLU A 39 0.54 -3.94 -6.95
CA GLU A 39 0.36 -5.37 -6.81
C GLU A 39 1.27 -6.09 -7.78
N GLU A 40 2.07 -7.00 -7.29
CA GLU A 40 2.90 -7.85 -8.13
C GLU A 40 2.43 -9.28 -7.99
N GLU A 41 3.13 -10.18 -8.59
CA GLU A 41 2.65 -11.55 -8.65
C GLU A 41 2.54 -12.16 -7.26
N ASP A 42 3.49 -11.92 -6.41
CA ASP A 42 3.52 -12.56 -5.10
C ASP A 42 3.58 -11.57 -3.95
N LYS A 43 3.51 -10.30 -4.20
CA LYS A 43 3.66 -9.32 -3.14
C LYS A 43 3.01 -8.01 -3.51
N TYR A 44 2.93 -7.12 -2.52
CA TYR A 44 2.49 -5.74 -2.74
C TYR A 44 3.66 -4.85 -2.35
N SER A 45 3.95 -3.86 -3.17
CA SER A 45 5.05 -2.94 -2.93
C SER A 45 4.53 -1.55 -2.69
N ILE A 46 5.02 -0.90 -1.65
CA ILE A 46 4.58 0.44 -1.29
C ILE A 46 5.69 1.41 -1.61
N PHE A 47 5.35 2.48 -2.31
CA PHE A 47 6.29 3.51 -2.69
C PHE A 47 5.95 4.81 -1.98
N ILE A 48 6.97 5.52 -1.56
CA ILE A 48 6.79 6.79 -0.86
C ILE A 48 7.53 7.89 -1.59
N GLU A 49 7.16 9.11 -1.31
CA GLU A 49 7.72 10.27 -1.98
C GLU A 49 8.05 11.35 -0.99
N LYS A 50 9.16 12.02 -1.20
CA LYS A 50 9.50 13.22 -0.45
C LYS A 50 10.32 14.10 -1.38
N ASN A 51 9.96 15.37 -1.49
CA ASN A 51 10.68 16.32 -2.32
C ASN A 51 10.76 15.87 -3.77
N ASN A 52 9.67 15.32 -4.27
CA ASN A 52 9.55 14.85 -5.64
C ASN A 52 10.43 13.64 -5.95
N GLU A 53 10.91 12.97 -4.94
CA GLU A 53 11.67 11.74 -5.13
C GLU A 53 10.85 10.57 -4.66
N VAL A 54 10.60 9.62 -5.54
CA VAL A 54 9.82 8.43 -5.22
C VAL A 54 10.79 7.27 -5.00
N MET A 55 10.55 6.52 -3.94
CA MET A 55 11.41 5.38 -3.65
C MET A 55 10.59 4.25 -3.10
N PRO A 56 11.04 3.02 -3.27
CA PRO A 56 10.35 1.89 -2.65
C PRO A 56 10.56 1.91 -1.15
N TRP A 57 9.55 1.52 -0.42
CA TRP A 57 9.63 1.57 1.03
C TRP A 57 9.47 0.20 1.66
N LYS A 58 8.36 -0.48 1.39
CA LYS A 58 8.08 -1.76 2.00
C LYS A 58 7.44 -2.70 1.01
N ASP A 59 7.69 -3.97 1.18
CA ASP A 59 7.03 -5.02 0.42
C ASP A 59 6.36 -5.95 1.38
N PHE A 60 5.20 -6.48 1.00
CA PHE A 60 4.49 -7.44 1.82
C PHE A 60 4.08 -8.61 0.95
N ASN A 61 4.40 -9.82 1.41
CA ASN A 61 4.07 -11.00 0.68
C ASN A 61 2.59 -11.26 0.71
N LYS A 62 2.03 -11.75 -0.36
CA LYS A 62 0.60 -11.95 -0.43
C LYS A 62 0.09 -12.98 0.55
N ASN A 63 0.95 -13.84 1.05
CA ASN A 63 0.49 -14.86 1.98
C ASN A 63 0.45 -14.35 3.43
N MET A 64 0.59 -13.07 3.65
CA MET A 64 0.55 -12.51 4.99
C MET A 64 -0.83 -12.07 5.43
N GLY A 65 -1.85 -12.48 4.75
CA GLY A 65 -3.20 -12.08 5.15
C GLY A 65 -3.46 -10.64 4.87
N ILE A 66 -3.43 -10.25 3.62
CA ILE A 66 -3.56 -8.87 3.23
C ILE A 66 -4.93 -8.61 2.63
N SER A 67 -5.59 -7.57 3.11
CA SER A 67 -6.83 -7.10 2.52
C SER A 67 -6.55 -5.86 1.70
N VAL A 68 -7.15 -5.76 0.54
CA VAL A 68 -6.85 -4.70 -0.40
C VAL A 68 -8.12 -3.94 -0.75
N GLU A 69 -8.03 -2.64 -0.76
CA GLU A 69 -9.11 -1.79 -1.21
C GLU A 69 -8.68 -1.14 -2.49
N TYR A 70 -9.46 -1.29 -3.53
CA TYR A 70 -9.14 -0.72 -4.82
C TYR A 70 -9.92 0.55 -5.04
N ASN A 71 -9.28 1.47 -5.76
CA ASN A 71 -9.95 2.68 -6.15
C ASN A 71 -10.36 2.51 -7.59
N LEU A 72 -11.64 2.38 -7.84
CA LEU A 72 -12.12 2.21 -9.19
C LEU A 72 -12.26 3.57 -9.81
N ASP A 73 -11.62 3.72 -10.96
CA ASP A 73 -11.63 4.97 -11.62
C ASP A 73 -12.50 4.86 -12.83
N TYR A 74 -13.47 5.67 -12.94
CA TYR A 74 -14.37 5.60 -14.06
C TYR A 74 -14.09 6.68 -15.07
#